data_c3e96b3c06f5386d909a3b2a86e53393
#
_entry.id   c3e96b3c06f5386d909a3b2a86e53393
#
_cell.length_a   1.000
_cell.length_b   1.000
_cell.length_c   1.000
_cell.angle_alpha   90.00
_cell.angle_beta   90.00
_cell.angle_gamma   90.00
#
_symmetry.space_group_name_H-M   'P 1'
#
loop_
_entity.id
_entity.type
_entity.pdbx_description
1 polymer ?
#
loop_
_entity_poly.entity_id
_entity_poly.type
_entity_poly.pdbx_seq_one_letter_code
_entity_poly.pdbx_strand_id
1 'polypeptide(L)'
;MNADVRNLKTDAEQALSAAYVAARGSLPGKGALATLREDAFRKFDASGLPHRRVEEWKYTDLRALMRNLNPLAAAPDATTRARAKNAGKLLGGVDCRRLVFVDGAFA
;
A
#
# COMPACT_ATOMS: atom_id res chain seq x y z
N MET A 1 -2.61 -13.43 -36.09
CA MET A 1 -2.70 -14.02 -34.78
C MET A 1 -2.07 -13.04 -33.79
N ASN A 2 -2.88 -12.28 -33.08
CA ASN A 2 -2.39 -11.54 -31.93
C ASN A 2 -2.22 -12.56 -30.80
N ALA A 3 -0.96 -12.94 -30.53
CA ALA A 3 -0.66 -13.62 -29.28
C ALA A 3 -1.02 -12.64 -28.17
N ASP A 4 -2.06 -12.96 -27.43
CA ASP A 4 -2.38 -12.30 -26.16
C ASP A 4 -1.18 -12.54 -25.24
N VAL A 5 -0.25 -11.60 -25.26
CA VAL A 5 0.88 -11.60 -24.32
C VAL A 5 0.26 -11.26 -22.96
N ARG A 6 -0.35 -12.26 -22.34
CA ARG A 6 -0.74 -12.18 -20.94
C ARG A 6 0.52 -11.86 -20.18
N ASN A 7 0.61 -10.64 -19.69
CA ASN A 7 1.67 -10.22 -18.79
C ASN A 7 1.65 -11.19 -17.62
N LEU A 8 2.60 -12.13 -17.61
CA LEU A 8 2.74 -13.05 -16.48
C LEU A 8 2.96 -12.23 -15.23
N LYS A 9 2.04 -12.39 -14.27
CA LYS A 9 2.16 -11.74 -12.97
C LYS A 9 3.43 -12.23 -12.27
N THR A 10 4.16 -11.29 -11.68
CA THR A 10 5.30 -11.65 -10.82
C THR A 10 4.81 -12.25 -9.51
N ASP A 11 5.68 -12.94 -8.79
CA ASP A 11 5.36 -13.51 -7.48
C ASP A 11 4.91 -12.41 -6.50
N ALA A 12 5.53 -11.24 -6.53
CA ALA A 12 5.13 -10.08 -5.73
C ALA A 12 3.73 -9.57 -6.10
N GLU A 13 3.39 -9.49 -7.37
CA GLU A 13 2.05 -9.10 -7.83
C GLU A 13 0.98 -10.10 -7.41
N GLN A 14 1.28 -11.39 -7.48
CA GLN A 14 0.39 -12.45 -6.98
C GLN A 14 0.21 -12.36 -5.46
N ALA A 15 1.30 -12.14 -4.73
CA ALA A 15 1.27 -11.99 -3.27
C ALA A 15 0.49 -10.72 -2.83
N LEU A 16 0.62 -9.60 -3.56
CA LEU A 16 -0.18 -8.39 -3.32
C LEU A 16 -1.67 -8.64 -3.52
N SER A 17 -2.04 -9.33 -4.61
CA SER A 17 -3.43 -9.68 -4.88
C SER A 17 -4.00 -10.57 -3.76
N ALA A 18 -3.25 -11.58 -3.34
CA ALA A 18 -3.65 -12.48 -2.25
C ALA A 18 -3.78 -11.73 -0.91
N ALA A 19 -2.83 -10.85 -0.58
CA ALA A 19 -2.87 -10.03 0.63
C ALA A 19 -4.09 -9.09 0.67
N TYR A 20 -4.43 -8.47 -0.46
CA TYR A 20 -5.63 -7.65 -0.56
C TYR A 20 -6.91 -8.46 -0.34
N VAL A 21 -7.04 -9.61 -1.01
CA VAL A 21 -8.22 -10.49 -0.86
C VAL A 21 -8.40 -10.92 0.59
N ALA A 22 -7.31 -11.26 1.28
CA ALA A 22 -7.34 -11.63 2.69
C ALA A 22 -7.73 -10.47 3.62
N ALA A 23 -7.26 -9.25 3.32
CA ALA A 23 -7.46 -8.08 4.18
C ALA A 23 -8.76 -7.31 3.90
N ARG A 24 -9.35 -7.39 2.70
CA ARG A 24 -10.45 -6.52 2.26
C ARG A 24 -11.64 -6.47 3.21
N GLY A 25 -11.96 -7.58 3.87
CA GLY A 25 -13.09 -7.66 4.81
C GLY A 25 -12.86 -6.89 6.12
N SER A 26 -11.62 -6.64 6.50
CA SER A 26 -11.22 -5.90 7.71
C SER A 26 -10.84 -4.44 7.45
N LEU A 27 -10.75 -4.04 6.18
CA LEU A 27 -10.38 -2.66 5.84
C LEU A 27 -11.49 -1.68 6.20
N PRO A 28 -11.14 -0.49 6.71
CA PRO A 28 -12.13 0.52 7.10
C PRO A 28 -12.84 1.11 5.89
N GLY A 29 -14.05 1.63 6.13
CA GLY A 29 -14.87 2.27 5.11
C GLY A 29 -15.77 1.29 4.35
N LYS A 30 -17.02 1.68 4.18
CA LYS A 30 -18.08 0.92 3.51
C LYS A 30 -18.65 1.72 2.33
N GLY A 31 -19.58 1.13 1.58
CA GLY A 31 -20.26 1.80 0.48
C GLY A 31 -19.32 2.28 -0.62
N ALA A 32 -19.38 3.56 -0.97
CA ALA A 32 -18.59 4.15 -2.05
C ALA A 32 -17.08 3.96 -1.90
N LEU A 33 -16.56 3.96 -0.66
CA LEU A 33 -15.14 3.73 -0.42
C LEU A 33 -14.74 2.28 -0.70
N ALA A 34 -15.59 1.33 -0.36
CA ALA A 34 -15.36 -0.08 -0.68
C ALA A 34 -15.39 -0.30 -2.21
N THR A 35 -16.32 0.32 -2.92
CA THR A 35 -16.39 0.27 -4.39
C THR A 35 -15.13 0.86 -5.03
N LEU A 36 -14.69 2.03 -4.57
CA LEU A 36 -13.46 2.66 -5.08
C LEU A 36 -12.24 1.76 -4.89
N ARG A 37 -12.16 1.08 -3.76
CA ARG A 37 -11.06 0.14 -3.45
C ARG A 37 -11.08 -1.08 -4.36
N GLU A 38 -12.26 -1.65 -4.61
CA GLU A 38 -12.43 -2.78 -5.53
C GLU A 38 -12.09 -2.40 -6.98
N ASP A 39 -12.45 -1.20 -7.41
CA ASP A 39 -12.10 -0.68 -8.73
C ASP A 39 -10.59 -0.47 -8.88
N ALA A 40 -9.94 0.08 -7.86
CA ALA A 40 -8.49 0.22 -7.82
C ALA A 40 -7.78 -1.15 -7.86
N PHE A 41 -8.30 -2.10 -7.10
CA PHE A 41 -7.75 -3.46 -7.09
C PHE A 41 -7.88 -4.13 -8.47
N ARG A 42 -9.04 -4.02 -9.12
CA ARG A 42 -9.22 -4.57 -10.47
C ARG A 42 -8.25 -3.97 -11.49
N LYS A 43 -7.98 -2.67 -11.41
CA LYS A 43 -6.98 -2.00 -12.26
C LYS A 43 -5.59 -2.55 -12.00
N PHE A 44 -5.20 -2.67 -10.74
CA PHE A 44 -3.92 -3.28 -10.36
C PHE A 44 -3.81 -4.73 -10.83
N ASP A 45 -4.84 -5.54 -10.60
CA ASP A 45 -4.84 -6.96 -10.99
C ASP A 45 -4.73 -7.17 -12.50
N ALA A 46 -5.24 -6.23 -13.29
CA ALA A 46 -5.15 -6.24 -14.74
C ALA A 46 -3.79 -5.74 -15.26
N SER A 47 -3.22 -4.69 -14.67
CA SER A 47 -2.01 -4.01 -15.17
C SER A 47 -0.72 -4.41 -14.47
N GLY A 48 -0.80 -4.95 -13.25
CA GLY A 48 0.35 -5.24 -12.39
C GLY A 48 1.02 -3.98 -11.83
N LEU A 49 2.23 -4.17 -11.29
CA LEU A 49 3.06 -3.08 -10.79
C LEU A 49 3.60 -2.24 -11.96
N PRO A 50 3.58 -0.91 -11.84
CA PRO A 50 4.14 -0.04 -12.88
C PRO A 50 5.66 -0.23 -12.98
N HIS A 51 6.13 -0.27 -14.20
CA HIS A 51 7.53 -0.42 -14.55
C HIS A 51 8.00 0.76 -15.42
N ARG A 52 9.30 0.87 -15.64
CA ARG A 52 9.91 2.01 -16.36
C ARG A 52 9.44 2.25 -17.80
N ARG A 53 8.72 1.30 -18.42
CA ARG A 53 8.11 1.49 -19.75
C ARG A 53 6.79 2.25 -19.69
N VAL A 54 6.21 2.41 -18.49
CA VAL A 54 5.07 3.29 -18.26
C VAL A 54 5.62 4.71 -18.11
N GLU A 55 5.21 5.65 -18.96
CA GLU A 55 5.83 6.98 -19.07
C GLU A 55 5.91 7.72 -17.73
N GLU A 56 4.85 7.70 -16.96
CA GLU A 56 4.78 8.35 -15.66
C GLU A 56 5.73 7.73 -14.61
N TRP A 57 6.21 6.51 -14.87
CA TRP A 57 7.05 5.72 -13.98
C TRP A 57 8.47 5.48 -14.50
N LYS A 58 8.88 6.18 -15.57
CA LYS A 58 10.17 5.94 -16.24
C LYS A 58 11.39 6.02 -15.33
N TYR A 59 11.32 6.77 -14.24
CA TYR A 59 12.39 6.90 -13.24
C TYR A 59 12.21 6.02 -12.00
N THR A 60 11.08 5.33 -11.88
CA THR A 60 10.78 4.48 -10.72
C THR A 60 10.12 3.18 -11.19
N ASP A 61 10.91 2.12 -11.24
CA ASP A 61 10.44 0.79 -11.61
C ASP A 61 10.01 0.03 -10.35
N LEU A 62 8.70 0.09 -10.01
CA LEU A 62 8.17 -0.62 -8.84
C LEU A 62 8.24 -2.14 -9.00
N ARG A 63 8.13 -2.63 -10.22
CA ARG A 63 8.24 -4.07 -10.50
C ARG A 63 9.63 -4.60 -10.19
N ALA A 64 10.68 -3.79 -10.45
CA ALA A 64 12.05 -4.13 -10.10
C ALA A 64 12.34 -3.96 -8.60
N LEU A 65 11.75 -2.93 -7.95
CA LEU A 65 11.94 -2.64 -6.54
C LEU A 65 11.19 -3.61 -5.62
N MET A 66 9.97 -4.02 -6.01
CA MET A 66 9.09 -4.89 -5.24
C MET A 66 9.15 -6.33 -5.75
N ARG A 67 10.33 -6.94 -5.70
CA ARG A 67 10.49 -8.36 -6.08
C ARG A 67 9.90 -9.31 -5.06
N ASN A 68 9.99 -8.95 -3.79
CA ASN A 68 9.43 -9.68 -2.67
C ASN A 68 8.44 -8.80 -1.91
N LEU A 69 7.30 -9.36 -1.57
CA LEU A 69 6.33 -8.66 -0.75
C LEU A 69 6.68 -8.86 0.73
N ASN A 70 6.86 -7.74 1.43
CA ASN A 70 6.90 -7.76 2.88
C ASN A 70 5.49 -7.95 3.44
N PRO A 71 5.32 -8.61 4.59
CA PRO A 71 4.02 -8.73 5.23
C PRO A 71 3.45 -7.34 5.58
N LEU A 72 2.12 -7.23 5.58
CA LEU A 72 1.45 -6.01 6.02
C LEU A 72 1.87 -5.70 7.47
N ALA A 73 2.16 -4.42 7.73
CA ALA A 73 2.48 -3.98 9.08
C ALA A 73 1.27 -4.22 10.01
N ALA A 74 1.56 -4.74 11.20
CA ALA A 74 0.56 -4.87 12.25
C ALA A 74 0.25 -3.51 12.88
N ALA A 75 -0.92 -3.39 13.50
CA ALA A 75 -1.23 -2.21 14.31
C ALA A 75 -0.17 -2.03 15.41
N PRO A 76 0.27 -0.77 15.70
CA PRO A 76 1.30 -0.53 16.68
C PRO A 76 0.85 -0.96 18.09
N ASP A 77 1.74 -1.62 18.81
CA ASP A 77 1.53 -1.98 20.21
C ASP A 77 1.62 -0.76 21.14
N ALA A 78 1.34 -0.95 22.43
CA ALA A 78 1.36 0.13 23.41
C ALA A 78 2.75 0.80 23.53
N THR A 79 3.82 0.03 23.45
CA THR A 79 5.21 0.53 23.53
C THR A 79 5.53 1.39 22.30
N THR A 80 5.19 0.94 21.12
CA THR A 80 5.39 1.68 19.88
C THR A 80 4.57 2.96 19.86
N ARG A 81 3.32 2.93 20.32
CA ARG A 81 2.48 4.14 20.47
C ARG A 81 3.08 5.15 21.45
N ALA A 82 3.60 4.70 22.58
CA ALA A 82 4.25 5.58 23.57
C ALA A 82 5.51 6.24 22.98
N ARG A 83 6.31 5.49 22.24
CA ARG A 83 7.48 6.04 21.51
C ARG A 83 7.08 7.03 20.43
N ALA A 84 6.04 6.74 19.67
CA ALA A 84 5.54 7.60 18.61
C ALA A 84 5.05 8.96 19.12
N LYS A 85 4.42 9.01 20.31
CA LYS A 85 4.00 10.27 20.96
C LYS A 85 5.17 11.20 21.26
N ASN A 86 6.35 10.66 21.48
CA ASN A 86 7.57 11.41 21.79
C ASN A 86 8.44 11.69 20.57
N ALA A 87 8.13 11.09 19.42
CA ALA A 87 8.84 11.33 18.17
C ALA A 87 8.40 12.66 17.53
N GLY A 88 9.28 13.26 16.72
CA GLY A 88 8.92 14.41 15.91
C GLY A 88 8.71 15.73 16.65
N LYS A 89 9.49 15.98 17.69
CA LYS A 89 9.44 17.24 18.49
C LYS A 89 9.92 18.50 17.74
N LEU A 90 10.33 18.38 16.48
CA LEU A 90 10.82 19.50 15.67
C LEU A 90 9.84 20.69 15.60
N LEU A 91 8.54 20.44 15.71
CA LEU A 91 7.49 21.45 15.72
C LEU A 91 6.83 21.63 17.10
N GLY A 92 7.54 21.27 18.17
CA GLY A 92 7.00 21.27 19.54
C GLY A 92 6.56 22.64 20.06
N GLY A 93 7.05 23.74 19.49
CA GLY A 93 6.65 25.12 19.82
C GLY A 93 5.48 25.67 19.01
N VAL A 94 4.91 24.87 18.09
CA VAL A 94 3.77 25.27 17.27
C VAL A 94 2.48 24.73 17.88
N ASP A 95 1.51 25.62 18.13
CA ASP A 95 0.17 25.20 18.55
C ASP A 95 -0.55 24.54 17.38
N CYS A 96 -0.63 23.22 17.42
CA CYS A 96 -1.21 22.42 16.35
C CYS A 96 -1.84 21.12 16.88
N ARG A 97 -2.80 20.58 16.15
CA ARG A 97 -3.27 19.21 16.34
C ARG A 97 -2.30 18.26 15.64
N ARG A 98 -1.90 17.22 16.34
CA ARG A 98 -0.97 16.22 15.81
C ARG A 98 -1.68 14.89 15.63
N LEU A 99 -1.60 14.35 14.42
CA LEU A 99 -1.97 12.98 14.11
C LEU A 99 -0.70 12.18 13.88
N VAL A 100 -0.58 11.06 14.57
CA VAL A 100 0.62 10.20 14.49
C VAL A 100 0.23 8.87 13.86
N PHE A 101 0.99 8.47 12.87
CA PHE A 101 0.86 7.17 12.22
C PHE A 101 2.18 6.42 12.32
N VAL A 102 2.09 5.13 12.55
CA VAL A 102 3.24 4.21 12.55
C VAL A 102 2.92 3.09 11.57
N ASP A 103 3.78 2.93 10.56
CA ASP A 103 3.60 1.94 9.50
C ASP A 103 2.20 1.98 8.86
N GLY A 104 1.65 3.18 8.70
CA GLY A 104 0.32 3.39 8.12
C GLY A 104 -0.86 3.21 9.08
N ALA A 105 -0.65 2.77 10.32
CA ALA A 105 -1.70 2.66 11.33
C ALA A 105 -1.71 3.87 12.27
N PHE A 106 -2.91 4.35 12.62
CA PHE A 106 -3.07 5.44 13.60
C PHE A 106 -2.58 4.99 14.98
N ALA A 107 -1.73 5.80 15.58
CA ALA A 107 -1.09 5.51 16.85
C ALA A 107 -1.78 6.22 18.05
#